data_e0abd6b0885f2ffd155dcc70c30f5e50
#
_entry.id   e0abd6b0885f2ffd155dcc70c30f5e50
#
_cell.length_a   1.000
_cell.length_b   1.000
_cell.length_c   1.000
_cell.angle_alpha   90.00
_cell.angle_beta   90.00
_cell.angle_gamma   90.00
#
_symmetry.space_group_name_H-M   'P 1'
#
loop_
_entity.id
_entity.type
_entity.pdbx_description
1 polymer ?
#
loop_
_entity_poly.entity_id
_entity_poly.type
_entity_poly.pdbx_seq_one_letter_code
_entity_poly.pdbx_strand_id
1 'polypeptide(L)'
;MTKGILIGCDQNQEWMLEWWWAHYSRHNCYPVAFVDFGMSNVAKKWCQSKGHWISLEAPKNFVFPKTLISHELIAEWEKSYGKELWEGREKWFYKPFALQQTPFDETIWVDLDCEITGPLAPLFQKIHSHSKMALALEINHSTEEVYNSGVIAYHRSSPLLGHWADLSLRQNDRFLGDQDVLSFIINSENIEVAELPSKYNWVIRDGINFEAIILHWAGKWGKDVIRRQCLQVI
;
A
#
# COMPACT_ATOMS: atom_id res chain seq x y z
N MET A 1 -7.74 -5.78 22.16
CA MET A 1 -7.54 -5.18 20.83
C MET A 1 -7.21 -6.28 19.83
N THR A 2 -7.94 -6.32 18.73
CA THR A 2 -7.71 -7.28 17.64
C THR A 2 -6.60 -6.77 16.75
N LYS A 3 -5.71 -7.68 16.32
CA LYS A 3 -4.57 -7.38 15.44
C LYS A 3 -4.70 -8.15 14.13
N GLY A 4 -4.39 -7.53 13.00
CA GLY A 4 -4.46 -8.20 11.72
C GLY A 4 -3.73 -7.49 10.61
N ILE A 5 -3.68 -8.15 9.47
CA ILE A 5 -3.06 -7.65 8.25
C ILE A 5 -4.15 -7.30 7.23
N LEU A 6 -3.97 -6.20 6.53
CA LEU A 6 -4.87 -5.76 5.47
C LEU A 6 -4.10 -5.65 4.16
N ILE A 7 -4.66 -6.19 3.09
CA ILE A 7 -4.14 -6.03 1.72
C ILE A 7 -5.28 -5.71 0.76
N GLY A 8 -4.97 -5.05 -0.34
CA GLY A 8 -5.92 -4.78 -1.43
C GLY A 8 -5.43 -5.39 -2.75
N CYS A 9 -6.36 -5.85 -3.57
CA CYS A 9 -6.04 -6.50 -4.83
C CYS A 9 -7.12 -6.23 -5.89
N ASP A 10 -6.69 -6.04 -7.12
CA ASP A 10 -7.54 -6.04 -8.31
C ASP A 10 -7.21 -7.23 -9.21
N GLN A 11 -7.98 -7.40 -10.30
CA GLN A 11 -7.78 -8.49 -11.24
C GLN A 11 -6.42 -8.46 -11.94
N ASN A 12 -5.81 -7.29 -12.10
CA ASN A 12 -4.51 -7.15 -12.75
C ASN A 12 -3.34 -7.60 -11.85
N GLN A 13 -3.58 -7.63 -10.54
CA GLN A 13 -2.55 -7.95 -9.54
C GLN A 13 -2.81 -9.26 -8.80
N GLU A 14 -3.99 -9.87 -8.93
CA GLU A 14 -4.39 -11.08 -8.18
C GLU A 14 -3.45 -12.28 -8.38
N TRP A 15 -2.65 -12.31 -9.46
CA TRP A 15 -1.64 -13.33 -9.71
C TRP A 15 -0.52 -13.35 -8.66
N MET A 16 -0.33 -12.27 -7.88
CA MET A 16 0.63 -12.19 -6.78
C MET A 16 0.08 -12.74 -5.45
N LEU A 17 -1.21 -13.01 -5.32
CA LEU A 17 -1.83 -13.42 -4.06
C LEU A 17 -1.20 -14.67 -3.45
N GLU A 18 -0.98 -15.72 -4.23
CA GLU A 18 -0.39 -16.96 -3.74
C GLU A 18 1.08 -16.77 -3.36
N TRP A 19 1.82 -15.99 -4.13
CA TRP A 19 3.20 -15.64 -3.84
C TRP A 19 3.29 -14.84 -2.53
N TRP A 20 2.47 -13.80 -2.37
CA TRP A 20 2.44 -12.99 -1.16
C TRP A 20 2.06 -13.84 0.06
N TRP A 21 1.04 -14.68 -0.06
CA TRP A 21 0.59 -15.57 1.01
C TRP A 21 1.68 -16.56 1.43
N ALA A 22 2.42 -17.12 0.49
CA ALA A 22 3.49 -18.05 0.77
C ALA A 22 4.61 -17.40 1.60
N HIS A 23 4.96 -16.15 1.32
CA HIS A 23 5.93 -15.39 2.11
C HIS A 23 5.36 -14.98 3.46
N TYR A 24 4.14 -14.49 3.51
CA TYR A 24 3.48 -14.09 4.74
C TYR A 24 3.34 -15.24 5.74
N SER A 25 2.78 -16.36 5.31
CA SER A 25 2.41 -17.48 6.19
C SER A 25 3.60 -18.25 6.77
N ARG A 26 4.80 -18.09 6.23
CA ARG A 26 6.03 -18.67 6.77
C ARG A 26 6.47 -18.03 8.09
N HIS A 27 6.15 -16.76 8.28
CA HIS A 27 6.69 -15.95 9.38
C HIS A 27 5.61 -15.37 10.29
N ASN A 28 4.34 -15.41 9.88
CA ASN A 28 3.26 -14.71 10.54
C ASN A 28 1.97 -15.54 10.59
N CYS A 29 1.18 -15.35 11.63
CA CYS A 29 -0.09 -16.05 11.84
C CYS A 29 -1.26 -15.12 12.21
N TYR A 30 -1.11 -13.80 12.03
CA TYR A 30 -2.21 -12.87 12.24
C TYR A 30 -3.31 -13.09 11.20
N PRO A 31 -4.59 -12.84 11.56
CA PRO A 31 -5.67 -12.89 10.57
C PRO A 31 -5.43 -11.86 9.46
N VAL A 32 -5.76 -12.24 8.23
CA VAL A 32 -5.62 -11.38 7.05
C VAL A 32 -7.00 -11.00 6.54
N ALA A 33 -7.16 -9.74 6.18
CA ALA A 33 -8.31 -9.24 5.45
C ALA A 33 -7.89 -8.78 4.05
N PHE A 34 -8.65 -9.23 3.04
CA PHE A 34 -8.42 -8.99 1.63
C PHE A 34 -9.50 -8.04 1.10
N VAL A 35 -9.11 -6.83 0.69
CA VAL A 35 -10.03 -5.82 0.16
C VAL A 35 -10.13 -5.95 -1.37
N ASP A 36 -11.34 -6.06 -1.85
CA ASP A 36 -11.66 -6.25 -3.28
C ASP A 36 -11.61 -4.93 -4.04
N PHE A 37 -10.54 -4.69 -4.78
CA PHE A 37 -10.39 -3.58 -5.72
C PHE A 37 -10.88 -3.91 -7.13
N GLY A 38 -11.61 -5.00 -7.29
CA GLY A 38 -12.08 -5.54 -8.56
C GLY A 38 -11.43 -6.89 -8.90
N MET A 39 -11.34 -7.79 -7.93
CA MET A 39 -10.85 -9.16 -8.12
C MET A 39 -11.76 -10.01 -9.00
N SER A 40 -11.18 -11.01 -9.65
CA SER A 40 -11.96 -12.08 -10.29
C SER A 40 -12.70 -12.95 -9.25
N ASN A 41 -13.72 -13.66 -9.68
CA ASN A 41 -14.44 -14.61 -8.81
C ASN A 41 -13.53 -15.73 -8.27
N VAL A 42 -12.48 -16.09 -9.01
CA VAL A 42 -11.50 -17.10 -8.58
C VAL A 42 -10.67 -16.54 -7.41
N ALA A 43 -10.12 -15.35 -7.57
CA ALA A 43 -9.36 -14.69 -6.51
C ALA A 43 -10.21 -14.43 -5.26
N LYS A 44 -11.47 -13.99 -5.41
CA LYS A 44 -12.41 -13.81 -4.28
C LYS A 44 -12.59 -15.10 -3.47
N LYS A 45 -12.84 -16.22 -4.13
CA LYS A 45 -12.99 -17.53 -3.47
C LYS A 45 -11.70 -17.94 -2.78
N TRP A 46 -10.55 -17.70 -3.41
CA TRP A 46 -9.25 -17.99 -2.82
C TRP A 46 -9.02 -17.15 -1.55
N CYS A 47 -9.24 -15.83 -1.61
CA CYS A 47 -9.13 -14.94 -0.46
C CYS A 47 -10.05 -15.37 0.71
N GLN A 48 -11.31 -15.72 0.41
CA GLN A 48 -12.27 -16.24 1.38
C GLN A 48 -11.82 -17.55 2.05
N SER A 49 -11.01 -18.35 1.38
CA SER A 49 -10.42 -19.57 1.96
C SER A 49 -9.22 -19.29 2.89
N LYS A 50 -8.63 -18.09 2.81
CA LYS A 50 -7.43 -17.70 3.55
C LYS A 50 -7.72 -16.74 4.71
N GLY A 51 -8.77 -15.92 4.61
CA GLY A 51 -9.09 -14.92 5.63
C GLY A 51 -10.40 -14.19 5.38
N HIS A 52 -10.50 -12.97 5.89
CA HIS A 52 -11.67 -12.12 5.69
C HIS A 52 -11.64 -11.50 4.30
N TRP A 53 -12.71 -11.64 3.54
CA TRP A 53 -12.88 -10.91 2.29
C TRP A 53 -13.78 -9.70 2.54
N ILE A 54 -13.39 -8.54 2.04
CA ILE A 54 -14.07 -7.26 2.22
C ILE A 54 -14.40 -6.68 0.85
N SER A 55 -15.68 -6.42 0.60
CA SER A 55 -16.09 -5.61 -0.55
C SER A 55 -15.74 -4.15 -0.28
N LEU A 56 -14.90 -3.54 -1.12
CA LEU A 56 -14.55 -2.14 -0.95
C LEU A 56 -15.75 -1.23 -1.10
N GLU A 57 -16.00 -0.39 -0.12
CA GLU A 57 -16.91 0.73 -0.18
C GLU A 57 -16.11 2.02 -0.45
N ALA A 58 -16.11 2.46 -1.70
CA ALA A 58 -15.48 3.70 -2.13
C ALA A 58 -16.37 4.42 -3.13
N PRO A 59 -16.28 5.76 -3.26
CA PRO A 59 -16.97 6.49 -4.31
C PRO A 59 -16.59 5.95 -5.69
N LYS A 60 -17.55 5.88 -6.59
CA LYS A 60 -17.29 5.42 -7.97
C LYS A 60 -16.81 6.58 -8.83
N ASN A 61 -15.86 6.31 -9.73
CA ASN A 61 -15.38 7.29 -10.73
C ASN A 61 -14.91 8.61 -10.10
N PHE A 62 -14.34 8.57 -8.90
CA PHE A 62 -13.90 9.76 -8.18
C PHE A 62 -12.51 10.25 -8.62
N VAL A 63 -11.72 9.38 -9.24
CA VAL A 63 -10.38 9.77 -9.71
C VAL A 63 -10.51 10.58 -11.00
N PHE A 64 -9.94 11.78 -11.01
CA PHE A 64 -9.97 12.68 -12.14
C PHE A 64 -9.33 12.01 -13.37
N PRO A 65 -10.02 12.02 -14.53
CA PRO A 65 -9.47 11.48 -15.76
C PRO A 65 -8.30 12.35 -16.25
N LYS A 66 -7.40 11.76 -17.01
CA LYS A 66 -6.22 12.44 -17.59
C LYS A 66 -6.54 13.80 -18.21
N THR A 67 -7.71 13.93 -18.84
CA THR A 67 -8.16 15.16 -19.53
C THR A 67 -8.40 16.35 -18.61
N LEU A 68 -8.51 16.12 -17.29
CA LEU A 68 -8.71 17.17 -16.29
C LEU A 68 -7.45 17.45 -15.46
N ILE A 69 -6.33 16.82 -15.78
CA ILE A 69 -5.04 17.02 -15.13
C ILE A 69 -4.20 18.00 -15.96
N SER A 70 -3.39 18.83 -15.31
CA SER A 70 -2.54 19.79 -16.03
C SER A 70 -1.53 19.09 -16.94
N HIS A 71 -1.18 19.73 -18.06
CA HIS A 71 -0.25 19.15 -19.02
C HIS A 71 1.15 18.95 -18.44
N GLU A 72 1.55 19.82 -17.50
CA GLU A 72 2.83 19.74 -16.81
C GLU A 72 2.91 18.48 -15.93
N LEU A 73 1.89 18.23 -15.13
CA LEU A 73 1.81 17.02 -14.29
C LEU A 73 1.71 15.74 -15.12
N ILE A 74 0.94 15.75 -16.20
CA ILE A 74 0.88 14.62 -17.14
C ILE A 74 2.27 14.29 -17.68
N ALA A 75 3.02 15.30 -18.15
CA ALA A 75 4.35 15.09 -18.71
C ALA A 75 5.35 14.56 -17.66
N GLU A 76 5.29 15.08 -16.44
CA GLU A 76 6.13 14.64 -15.32
C GLU A 76 5.82 13.19 -14.94
N TRP A 77 4.55 12.87 -14.74
CA TRP A 77 4.12 11.53 -14.30
C TRP A 77 4.39 10.47 -15.38
N GLU A 78 4.10 10.78 -16.65
CA GLU A 78 4.40 9.86 -17.76
C GLU A 78 5.90 9.66 -18.00
N LYS A 79 6.73 10.66 -17.70
CA LYS A 79 8.19 10.52 -17.73
C LYS A 79 8.69 9.51 -16.70
N SER A 80 8.09 9.49 -15.51
CA SER A 80 8.54 8.66 -14.38
C SER A 80 7.94 7.24 -14.41
N TYR A 81 6.68 7.11 -14.85
CA TYR A 81 5.91 5.86 -14.74
C TYR A 81 5.42 5.28 -16.07
N GLY A 82 5.64 5.98 -17.17
CA GLY A 82 5.11 5.59 -18.47
C GLY A 82 3.63 5.91 -18.63
N LYS A 83 3.13 5.72 -19.85
CA LYS A 83 1.71 6.01 -20.17
C LYS A 83 0.73 5.00 -19.57
N GLU A 84 1.20 3.82 -19.23
CA GLU A 84 0.44 2.73 -18.63
C GLU A 84 -0.05 3.06 -17.21
N LEU A 85 0.51 4.10 -16.58
CA LEU A 85 0.06 4.56 -15.24
C LEU A 85 -1.45 4.83 -15.21
N TRP A 86 -2.03 5.34 -16.30
CA TRP A 86 -3.44 5.72 -16.37
C TRP A 86 -4.40 4.53 -16.25
N GLU A 87 -3.96 3.31 -16.59
CA GLU A 87 -4.76 2.09 -16.49
C GLU A 87 -4.94 1.63 -15.03
N GLY A 88 -3.96 1.94 -14.16
CA GLY A 88 -3.94 1.48 -12.76
C GLY A 88 -4.13 2.56 -11.72
N ARG A 89 -3.98 3.84 -12.09
CA ARG A 89 -3.94 4.98 -11.16
C ARG A 89 -5.16 5.05 -10.23
N GLU A 90 -6.35 4.73 -10.73
CA GLU A 90 -7.57 4.72 -9.92
C GLU A 90 -7.44 3.79 -8.71
N LYS A 91 -6.79 2.63 -8.86
CA LYS A 91 -6.65 1.61 -7.81
C LYS A 91 -5.73 2.07 -6.68
N TRP A 92 -4.77 2.94 -6.96
CA TRP A 92 -3.92 3.51 -5.93
C TRP A 92 -4.74 4.35 -4.95
N PHE A 93 -5.67 5.14 -5.43
CA PHE A 93 -6.56 5.96 -4.59
C PHE A 93 -7.64 5.16 -3.83
N TYR A 94 -7.76 3.85 -4.05
CA TYR A 94 -8.65 2.99 -3.25
C TYR A 94 -8.06 2.68 -1.87
N LYS A 95 -6.73 2.74 -1.70
CA LYS A 95 -6.04 2.41 -0.45
C LYS A 95 -6.57 3.19 0.76
N PRO A 96 -6.69 4.52 0.76
CA PRO A 96 -7.20 5.26 1.91
C PRO A 96 -8.59 4.81 2.37
N PHE A 97 -9.47 4.46 1.42
CA PHE A 97 -10.80 3.93 1.73
C PHE A 97 -10.74 2.51 2.29
N ALA A 98 -9.86 1.69 1.76
CA ALA A 98 -9.65 0.32 2.25
C ALA A 98 -9.16 0.28 3.68
N LEU A 99 -8.23 1.17 4.05
CA LEU A 99 -7.69 1.22 5.41
C LEU A 99 -8.77 1.56 6.45
N GLN A 100 -9.77 2.39 6.09
CA GLN A 100 -10.90 2.72 6.98
C GLN A 100 -11.81 1.51 7.26
N GLN A 101 -11.81 0.52 6.36
CA GLN A 101 -12.70 -0.64 6.43
C GLN A 101 -12.05 -1.87 7.08
N THR A 102 -10.89 -1.67 7.71
CA THR A 102 -10.24 -2.76 8.45
C THR A 102 -11.15 -3.35 9.53
N PRO A 103 -11.23 -4.69 9.66
CA PRO A 103 -11.99 -5.33 10.74
C PRO A 103 -11.21 -5.40 12.06
N PHE A 104 -9.95 -4.92 12.09
CA PHE A 104 -9.06 -5.01 13.23
C PHE A 104 -8.91 -3.67 13.94
N ASP A 105 -8.59 -3.69 15.24
CA ASP A 105 -8.26 -2.47 16.00
C ASP A 105 -6.89 -1.94 15.61
N GLU A 106 -5.88 -2.81 15.60
CA GLU A 106 -4.53 -2.54 15.13
C GLU A 106 -4.28 -3.30 13.82
N THR A 107 -3.88 -2.60 12.79
CA THR A 107 -3.74 -3.14 11.45
C THR A 107 -2.37 -2.82 10.86
N ILE A 108 -1.79 -3.78 10.16
CA ILE A 108 -0.68 -3.53 9.26
C ILE A 108 -1.20 -3.70 7.83
N TRP A 109 -1.17 -2.61 7.05
CA TRP A 109 -1.31 -2.68 5.60
C TRP A 109 0.01 -3.14 5.00
N VAL A 110 -0.07 -4.03 4.02
CA VAL A 110 1.10 -4.49 3.24
C VAL A 110 0.68 -4.56 1.77
N ASP A 111 1.40 -3.85 0.91
CA ASP A 111 1.16 -3.94 -0.53
C ASP A 111 1.45 -5.34 -1.06
N LEU A 112 0.74 -5.75 -2.12
CA LEU A 112 0.81 -7.11 -2.64
C LEU A 112 2.17 -7.46 -3.28
N ASP A 113 2.95 -6.46 -3.68
CA ASP A 113 4.31 -6.60 -4.19
C ASP A 113 5.39 -6.49 -3.08
N CYS A 114 5.01 -6.70 -1.83
CA CYS A 114 5.90 -6.79 -0.68
C CYS A 114 6.20 -8.25 -0.32
N GLU A 115 7.48 -8.64 -0.42
CA GLU A 115 8.00 -9.93 0.03
C GLU A 115 8.29 -9.90 1.52
N ILE A 116 7.61 -10.74 2.29
CA ILE A 116 7.74 -10.80 3.75
C ILE A 116 8.74 -11.89 4.10
N THR A 117 9.89 -11.53 4.67
CA THR A 117 10.99 -12.43 5.01
C THR A 117 11.14 -12.66 6.51
N GLY A 118 10.28 -12.03 7.33
CA GLY A 118 10.37 -12.15 8.78
C GLY A 118 9.09 -11.71 9.52
N PRO A 119 9.14 -11.64 10.87
CA PRO A 119 7.97 -11.36 11.68
C PRO A 119 7.53 -9.89 11.62
N LEU A 120 6.21 -9.68 11.51
CA LEU A 120 5.57 -8.36 11.50
C LEU A 120 5.14 -7.87 12.90
N ALA A 121 5.21 -8.72 13.93
CA ALA A 121 4.80 -8.40 15.30
C ALA A 121 5.38 -7.08 15.84
N PRO A 122 6.65 -6.70 15.58
CA PRO A 122 7.22 -5.45 16.06
C PRO A 122 6.53 -4.19 15.51
N LEU A 123 5.88 -4.27 14.34
CA LEU A 123 5.21 -3.14 13.73
C LEU A 123 3.99 -2.67 14.55
N PHE A 124 3.27 -3.58 15.21
CA PHE A 124 2.17 -3.22 16.09
C PHE A 124 2.60 -2.37 17.29
N GLN A 125 3.87 -2.46 17.70
CA GLN A 125 4.42 -1.65 18.80
C GLN A 125 4.65 -0.18 18.40
N LYS A 126 4.64 0.12 17.10
CA LYS A 126 4.87 1.46 16.55
C LYS A 126 3.59 2.31 16.42
N ILE A 127 2.42 1.74 16.65
CA ILE A 127 1.11 2.40 16.45
C ILE A 127 0.79 3.44 17.56
N HIS A 128 1.66 3.61 18.56
CA HIS A 128 1.38 4.42 19.75
C HIS A 128 1.74 5.91 19.61
N SER A 129 2.01 6.43 18.40
CA SER A 129 2.14 7.85 18.14
C SER A 129 0.82 8.60 18.32
N HIS A 130 0.87 9.93 18.38
CA HIS A 130 -0.33 10.77 18.49
C HIS A 130 -1.27 10.56 17.28
N SER A 131 -0.71 10.45 16.08
CA SER A 131 -1.46 10.13 14.85
C SER A 131 -1.98 8.69 14.79
N LYS A 132 -1.50 7.80 15.68
CA LYS A 132 -1.80 6.37 15.66
C LYS A 132 -1.48 5.69 14.31
N MET A 133 -0.44 6.17 13.64
CA MET A 133 0.05 5.67 12.37
C MET A 133 1.57 5.67 12.36
N ALA A 134 2.15 4.65 11.74
CA ALA A 134 3.58 4.52 11.55
C ALA A 134 3.90 4.18 10.09
N LEU A 135 4.89 4.85 9.51
CA LEU A 135 5.28 4.80 8.10
C LEU A 135 6.79 4.77 7.97
N ALA A 136 7.28 4.17 6.90
CA ALA A 136 8.69 4.27 6.54
C ALA A 136 8.92 5.47 5.62
N LEU A 137 10.01 6.19 5.84
CA LEU A 137 10.49 7.21 4.91
C LEU A 137 11.15 6.54 3.68
N GLU A 138 10.89 7.09 2.50
CA GLU A 138 11.67 6.72 1.32
C GLU A 138 13.07 7.32 1.39
N ILE A 139 14.05 6.55 0.95
CA ILE A 139 15.38 7.08 0.69
C ILE A 139 15.29 7.90 -0.60
N ASN A 140 15.26 9.21 -0.45
CA ASN A 140 15.22 10.14 -1.57
C ASN A 140 16.26 11.25 -1.39
N HIS A 141 16.57 11.94 -2.46
CA HIS A 141 17.49 13.09 -2.45
C HIS A 141 16.72 14.43 -2.47
N SER A 142 15.41 14.40 -2.21
CA SER A 142 14.56 15.58 -2.07
C SER A 142 14.75 16.22 -0.70
N THR A 143 14.45 17.51 -0.60
CA THR A 143 14.37 18.24 0.67
C THR A 143 13.08 17.96 1.43
N GLU A 144 12.08 17.38 0.77
CA GLU A 144 10.81 17.00 1.38
C GLU A 144 10.81 15.51 1.73
N GLU A 145 10.28 15.20 2.90
CA GLU A 145 10.10 13.82 3.35
C GLU A 145 9.01 13.14 2.53
N VAL A 146 9.31 11.96 2.00
CA VAL A 146 8.34 11.13 1.28
C VAL A 146 8.09 9.88 2.10
N TYR A 147 6.85 9.71 2.52
CA TYR A 147 6.41 8.55 3.30
C TYR A 147 5.89 7.45 2.36
N ASN A 148 6.51 6.27 2.42
CA ASN A 148 6.10 5.16 1.56
C ASN A 148 4.84 4.48 2.09
N SER A 149 3.80 4.42 1.27
CA SER A 149 2.50 3.84 1.63
C SER A 149 2.41 2.32 1.44
N GLY A 150 3.49 1.64 1.04
CA GLY A 150 3.48 0.19 0.81
C GLY A 150 3.36 -0.65 2.07
N VAL A 151 3.86 -0.13 3.21
CA VAL A 151 3.68 -0.74 4.54
C VAL A 151 3.27 0.33 5.53
N ILE A 152 2.12 0.16 6.16
CA ILE A 152 1.54 1.10 7.12
C ILE A 152 1.09 0.33 8.35
N ALA A 153 1.61 0.67 9.53
CA ALA A 153 1.04 0.18 10.79
C ALA A 153 0.14 1.26 11.39
N TYR A 154 -1.11 0.93 11.71
CA TYR A 154 -2.05 1.93 12.18
C TYR A 154 -3.14 1.35 13.09
N HIS A 155 -3.73 2.22 13.92
CA HIS A 155 -4.94 1.93 14.65
C HIS A 155 -6.16 2.42 13.86
N ARG A 156 -7.25 1.66 13.85
CA ARG A 156 -8.49 1.99 13.11
C ARG A 156 -9.09 3.37 13.45
N SER A 157 -8.75 3.94 14.60
CA SER A 157 -9.16 5.29 15.01
C SER A 157 -8.13 6.37 14.68
N SER A 158 -7.15 6.11 13.81
CA SER A 158 -6.23 7.14 13.35
C SER A 158 -6.98 8.26 12.66
N PRO A 159 -6.81 9.53 13.07
CA PRO A 159 -7.47 10.66 12.42
C PRO A 159 -7.00 10.88 10.97
N LEU A 160 -5.79 10.39 10.64
CA LEU A 160 -5.23 10.52 9.30
C LEU A 160 -6.02 9.73 8.25
N LEU A 161 -6.67 8.62 8.61
CA LEU A 161 -7.39 7.78 7.65
C LEU A 161 -8.52 8.55 6.94
N GLY A 162 -9.32 9.28 7.72
CA GLY A 162 -10.42 10.08 7.19
C GLY A 162 -9.93 11.25 6.35
N HIS A 163 -8.89 11.95 6.83
CA HIS A 163 -8.32 13.09 6.14
C HIS A 163 -7.68 12.66 4.80
N TRP A 164 -6.92 11.57 4.79
CA TRP A 164 -6.30 11.02 3.60
C TRP A 164 -7.34 10.61 2.54
N ALA A 165 -8.40 9.93 2.95
CA ALA A 165 -9.48 9.56 2.02
C ALA A 165 -10.21 10.80 1.47
N ASP A 166 -10.50 11.80 2.30
CA ASP A 166 -11.17 13.04 1.88
C ASP A 166 -10.31 13.84 0.89
N LEU A 167 -9.02 14.01 1.16
CA LEU A 167 -8.12 14.72 0.26
C LEU A 167 -7.90 13.94 -1.04
N SER A 168 -7.77 12.61 -0.96
CA SER A 168 -7.70 11.73 -2.13
C SER A 168 -8.95 11.82 -3.01
N LEU A 169 -10.12 12.01 -2.41
CA LEU A 169 -11.36 12.21 -3.14
C LEU A 169 -11.40 13.57 -3.86
N ARG A 170 -10.96 14.64 -3.19
CA ARG A 170 -11.18 16.01 -3.65
C ARG A 170 -10.07 16.58 -4.52
N GLN A 171 -8.83 16.11 -4.38
CA GLN A 171 -7.65 16.73 -4.99
C GLN A 171 -6.71 15.74 -5.68
N ASN A 172 -7.21 14.56 -6.09
CA ASN A 172 -6.35 13.60 -6.79
C ASN A 172 -5.87 14.06 -8.17
N ASP A 173 -6.40 15.15 -8.72
CA ASP A 173 -5.90 15.82 -9.91
C ASP A 173 -4.51 16.46 -9.71
N ARG A 174 -4.08 16.67 -8.46
CA ARG A 174 -2.81 17.31 -8.09
C ARG A 174 -1.71 16.31 -7.70
N PHE A 175 -2.07 15.05 -7.49
CA PHE A 175 -1.19 14.02 -6.95
C PHE A 175 -1.13 12.81 -7.88
N LEU A 176 0.05 12.22 -8.03
CA LEU A 176 0.23 11.02 -8.84
C LEU A 176 -0.53 9.83 -8.25
N GLY A 177 -0.40 9.61 -6.95
CA GLY A 177 -1.00 8.49 -6.23
C GLY A 177 -1.36 8.81 -4.78
N ASP A 178 -1.79 7.79 -4.08
CA ASP A 178 -2.19 7.84 -2.68
C ASP A 178 -1.05 8.24 -1.74
N GLN A 179 0.17 7.78 -2.02
CA GLN A 179 1.38 8.09 -1.26
C GLN A 179 1.70 9.58 -1.25
N ASP A 180 1.56 10.24 -2.40
CA ASP A 180 1.85 11.68 -2.51
C ASP A 180 0.84 12.50 -1.71
N VAL A 181 -0.44 12.08 -1.71
CA VAL A 181 -1.48 12.70 -0.88
C VAL A 181 -1.13 12.57 0.61
N LEU A 182 -0.72 11.38 1.04
CA LEU A 182 -0.38 11.13 2.44
C LEU A 182 0.84 11.95 2.88
N SER A 183 1.91 11.95 2.07
CA SER A 183 3.11 12.74 2.33
C SER A 183 2.80 14.24 2.38
N PHE A 184 1.96 14.73 1.46
CA PHE A 184 1.52 16.13 1.46
C PHE A 184 0.79 16.51 2.75
N ILE A 185 -0.16 15.69 3.22
CA ILE A 185 -0.89 15.94 4.46
C ILE A 185 0.09 16.01 5.64
N ILE A 186 0.95 15.01 5.78
CA ILE A 186 1.89 14.92 6.90
C ILE A 186 2.81 16.15 6.94
N ASN A 187 3.40 16.51 5.80
CA ASN A 187 4.36 17.61 5.71
C ASN A 187 3.70 18.98 5.85
N SER A 188 2.59 19.23 5.14
CA SER A 188 1.94 20.56 5.13
C SER A 188 1.28 20.91 6.46
N GLU A 189 0.84 19.90 7.21
CA GLU A 189 0.16 20.10 8.50
C GLU A 189 1.08 19.77 9.70
N ASN A 190 2.35 19.42 9.45
CA ASN A 190 3.34 19.04 10.47
C ASN A 190 2.80 17.93 11.41
N ILE A 191 2.20 16.91 10.82
CA ILE A 191 1.63 15.82 11.61
C ILE A 191 2.74 14.85 12.04
N GLU A 192 2.87 14.65 13.34
CA GLU A 192 3.80 13.67 13.89
C GLU A 192 3.27 12.23 13.61
N VAL A 193 4.01 11.48 12.82
CA VAL A 193 3.82 10.03 12.60
C VAL A 193 5.00 9.26 13.20
N ALA A 194 4.75 8.03 13.64
CA ALA A 194 5.86 7.19 14.09
C ALA A 194 6.65 6.68 12.88
N GLU A 195 7.97 6.69 12.97
CA GLU A 195 8.82 6.14 11.93
C GLU A 195 8.92 4.61 12.05
N LEU A 196 8.64 3.91 10.96
CA LEU A 196 9.00 2.51 10.78
C LEU A 196 10.45 2.42 10.30
N PRO A 197 11.30 1.59 10.93
CA PRO A 197 12.63 1.33 10.39
C PRO A 197 12.54 0.87 8.93
N SER A 198 13.39 1.38 8.06
CA SER A 198 13.40 1.12 6.61
C SER A 198 13.40 -0.36 6.24
N LYS A 199 13.96 -1.23 7.09
CA LYS A 199 13.94 -2.68 6.90
C LYS A 199 12.53 -3.30 6.83
N TYR A 200 11.50 -2.59 7.28
CA TYR A 200 10.10 -3.04 7.19
C TYR A 200 9.36 -2.50 5.95
N ASN A 201 10.04 -1.75 5.10
CA ASN A 201 9.53 -1.33 3.79
C ASN A 201 10.72 -0.93 2.90
N TRP A 202 11.64 -1.88 2.69
CA TRP A 202 12.84 -1.65 1.88
C TRP A 202 12.49 -1.73 0.41
N VAL A 203 12.51 -0.59 -0.27
CA VAL A 203 12.27 -0.53 -1.71
C VAL A 203 13.51 -1.04 -2.43
N ILE A 204 13.34 -2.08 -3.25
CA ILE A 204 14.48 -2.82 -3.84
C ILE A 204 15.33 -1.97 -4.80
N ARG A 205 14.80 -0.87 -5.33
CA ARG A 205 15.57 0.10 -6.13
C ARG A 205 16.72 0.76 -5.34
N ASP A 206 16.63 0.78 -4.02
CA ASP A 206 17.62 1.40 -3.13
C ASP A 206 18.79 0.46 -2.82
N GLY A 207 18.88 -0.69 -3.52
CA GLY A 207 19.95 -1.65 -3.41
C GLY A 207 19.62 -2.85 -2.53
N ILE A 208 20.66 -3.63 -2.20
CA ILE A 208 20.53 -4.86 -1.40
C ILE A 208 20.58 -4.51 0.09
N ASN A 209 19.61 -5.00 0.84
CA ASN A 209 19.59 -4.94 2.30
C ASN A 209 19.32 -6.32 2.89
N PHE A 210 20.34 -6.94 3.46
CA PHE A 210 20.24 -8.28 4.08
C PHE A 210 19.47 -8.30 5.39
N GLU A 211 19.20 -7.13 6.00
CA GLU A 211 18.40 -7.01 7.22
C GLU A 211 16.92 -6.71 6.94
N ALA A 212 16.55 -6.56 5.66
CA ALA A 212 15.18 -6.27 5.29
C ALA A 212 14.24 -7.40 5.74
N ILE A 213 13.18 -7.01 6.43
CA ILE A 213 12.07 -7.87 6.87
C ILE A 213 10.94 -7.85 5.83
N ILE A 214 10.81 -6.73 5.12
CA ILE A 214 9.91 -6.59 3.98
C ILE A 214 10.70 -5.97 2.83
N LEU A 215 10.81 -6.70 1.72
CA LEU A 215 11.35 -6.22 0.46
C LEU A 215 10.18 -5.76 -0.42
N HIS A 216 10.16 -4.48 -0.73
CA HIS A 216 9.10 -3.88 -1.56
C HIS A 216 9.56 -3.85 -3.03
N TRP A 217 9.00 -4.74 -3.83
CA TRP A 217 9.26 -4.89 -5.27
C TRP A 217 8.45 -3.88 -6.09
N ALA A 218 8.52 -2.60 -5.72
CA ALA A 218 7.75 -1.54 -6.34
C ALA A 218 8.05 -1.39 -7.84
N GLY A 219 7.01 -1.07 -8.61
CA GLY A 219 7.11 -0.77 -10.03
C GLY A 219 7.18 -1.99 -10.95
N LYS A 220 7.34 -1.74 -12.26
CA LYS A 220 7.27 -2.77 -13.30
C LYS A 220 8.38 -3.81 -13.17
N TRP A 221 9.61 -3.36 -12.97
CA TRP A 221 10.76 -4.26 -12.80
C TRP A 221 10.59 -5.21 -11.62
N GLY A 222 10.14 -4.70 -10.48
CA GLY A 222 9.87 -5.53 -9.31
C GLY A 222 8.82 -6.61 -9.58
N LYS A 223 7.72 -6.25 -10.23
CA LYS A 223 6.69 -7.21 -10.64
C LYS A 223 7.21 -8.27 -11.62
N ASP A 224 8.14 -7.93 -12.52
CA ASP A 224 8.77 -8.90 -13.41
C ASP A 224 9.67 -9.89 -12.65
N VAL A 225 10.32 -9.46 -11.57
CA VAL A 225 11.06 -10.36 -10.66
C VAL A 225 10.11 -11.32 -9.95
N ILE A 226 9.02 -10.82 -9.38
CA ILE A 226 8.00 -11.66 -8.72
C ILE A 226 7.45 -12.72 -9.70
N ARG A 227 7.14 -12.33 -10.96
CA ARG A 227 6.68 -13.29 -11.98
C ARG A 227 7.66 -14.42 -12.20
N ARG A 228 8.97 -14.12 -12.26
CA ARG A 228 10.01 -15.16 -12.42
C ARG A 228 10.07 -16.08 -11.20
N GLN A 229 9.91 -15.54 -10.00
CA GLN A 229 9.84 -16.36 -8.78
C GLN A 229 8.62 -17.28 -8.80
N CYS A 230 7.44 -16.80 -9.19
CA CYS A 230 6.22 -17.61 -9.32
C CYS A 230 6.41 -18.79 -10.31
N LEU A 231 7.17 -18.59 -11.40
CA LEU A 231 7.42 -19.64 -12.41
C LEU A 231 8.44 -20.70 -11.94
N GLN A 232 9.25 -20.42 -10.94
CA GLN A 232 10.26 -21.35 -10.42
C GLN A 232 9.70 -22.30 -9.34
N VAL A 233 8.48 -22.09 -8.88
CA VAL A 233 7.82 -22.89 -7.83
C VAL A 233 6.95 -24.00 -8.43
N ILE A 234 6.85 -24.08 -9.76
CA ILE A 234 6.19 -25.17 -10.50
C ILE A 234 7.26 -26.19 -10.94
#